data_d9b81160240ae5ef5d286c9e7673818d
#
_entry.id   d9b81160240ae5ef5d286c9e7673818d
#
_cell.length_a   1.000
_cell.length_b   1.000
_cell.length_c   1.000
_cell.angle_alpha   90.00
_cell.angle_beta   90.00
_cell.angle_gamma   90.00
#
_symmetry.space_group_name_H-M   'P 1'
#
loop_
_entity.id
_entity.type
_entity.pdbx_description
1 polymer ?
#
loop_
_entity_poly.entity_id
_entity_poly.type
_entity_poly.pdbx_seq_one_letter_code
_entity_poly.pdbx_strand_id
1 'polypeptide(L)'
;MTDYIDEDGFRANVGIVLSNGDRRLFWGGRAGRDGWQFPQGGIRPGEAPEDAMFRELAEEIGLTPDDVELVGHTRDWLRYRLPRRYVRRNSQPLCIGQKQRWYLLRLLGPESRLRFDTTPKPEFDRWRWVDYWFPLKNVIYFKRRVYRR
;
A
#
# COMPACT_ATOMS: atom_id res chain seq x y z
N MET A 1 14.08 10.47 -0.99
CA MET A 1 13.53 10.98 0.28
C MET A 1 13.37 9.84 1.27
N THR A 2 13.71 10.10 2.53
CA THR A 2 13.71 9.08 3.56
C THR A 2 12.31 8.91 4.16
N ASP A 3 11.84 7.67 4.28
CA ASP A 3 10.60 7.39 4.97
C ASP A 3 10.80 7.55 6.49
N TYR A 4 9.70 7.81 7.18
CA TYR A 4 9.75 7.95 8.63
C TYR A 4 9.83 6.57 9.31
N ILE A 5 10.86 6.39 10.14
CA ILE A 5 11.04 5.20 10.99
C ILE A 5 10.92 5.67 12.44
N ASP A 6 10.03 5.06 13.21
CA ASP A 6 9.78 5.46 14.58
C ASP A 6 10.86 4.95 15.57
N GLU A 7 10.72 5.30 16.84
CA GLU A 7 11.66 4.92 17.89
C GLU A 7 11.78 3.41 18.08
N ASP A 8 10.71 2.68 17.78
CA ASP A 8 10.67 1.22 17.92
C ASP A 8 11.22 0.50 16.68
N GLY A 9 11.66 1.23 15.66
CA GLY A 9 12.25 0.67 14.45
C GLY A 9 11.23 0.28 13.38
N PHE A 10 10.00 0.78 13.45
CA PHE A 10 8.97 0.52 12.45
C PHE A 10 8.85 1.67 11.47
N ARG A 11 8.91 1.34 10.17
CA ARG A 11 8.69 2.32 9.11
C ARG A 11 7.20 2.60 8.98
N ALA A 12 6.82 3.87 9.06
CA ALA A 12 5.43 4.30 8.90
C ALA A 12 5.02 4.22 7.44
N ASN A 13 3.85 3.64 7.19
CA ASN A 13 3.42 3.28 5.85
C ASN A 13 1.90 3.35 5.77
N VAL A 14 1.37 3.63 4.57
CA VAL A 14 -0.06 3.57 4.29
C VAL A 14 -0.33 2.47 3.28
N GLY A 15 -1.47 1.80 3.43
CA GLY A 15 -1.94 0.82 2.48
C GLY A 15 -3.30 1.22 1.94
N ILE A 16 -3.58 0.85 0.71
CA ILE A 16 -4.80 1.22 0.01
C ILE A 16 -5.52 -0.03 -0.47
N VAL A 17 -6.78 -0.17 -0.06
CA VAL A 17 -7.68 -1.17 -0.61
C VAL A 17 -8.67 -0.41 -1.48
N LEU A 18 -8.54 -0.56 -2.80
CA LEU A 18 -9.39 0.11 -3.77
C LEU A 18 -10.44 -0.89 -4.27
N SER A 19 -11.72 -0.57 -4.07
CA SER A 19 -12.82 -1.39 -4.55
C SER A 19 -13.48 -0.76 -5.78
N ASN A 20 -14.09 -1.60 -6.61
CA ASN A 20 -14.90 -1.14 -7.74
C ASN A 20 -16.40 -1.31 -7.43
N GLY A 21 -17.25 -1.00 -8.42
CA GLY A 21 -18.71 -1.12 -8.25
C GLY A 21 -19.19 -2.57 -8.04
N ASP A 22 -18.39 -3.56 -8.39
CA ASP A 22 -18.74 -4.98 -8.24
C ASP A 22 -18.17 -5.59 -6.95
N ARG A 23 -17.71 -4.75 -6.03
CA ARG A 23 -17.13 -5.16 -4.74
C ARG A 23 -15.86 -6.00 -4.89
N ARG A 24 -15.15 -5.84 -5.99
CA ARG A 24 -13.84 -6.46 -6.18
C ARG A 24 -12.75 -5.49 -5.81
N LEU A 25 -11.58 -6.03 -5.48
CA LEU A 25 -10.44 -5.25 -5.01
C LEU A 25 -9.34 -5.19 -6.06
N PHE A 26 -8.70 -4.02 -6.15
CA PHE A 26 -7.52 -3.84 -6.97
C PHE A 26 -6.36 -4.68 -6.41
N TRP A 27 -5.75 -5.47 -7.27
CA TRP A 27 -4.60 -6.30 -6.91
C TRP A 27 -3.50 -6.05 -7.93
N GLY A 28 -2.38 -5.48 -7.47
CA GLY A 28 -1.30 -5.03 -8.36
C GLY A 28 -0.15 -6.01 -8.42
N GLY A 29 0.34 -6.27 -9.62
CA GLY A 29 1.53 -7.06 -9.85
C GLY A 29 2.77 -6.17 -9.81
N ARG A 30 3.74 -6.54 -9.00
CA ARG A 30 4.96 -5.75 -8.79
C ARG A 30 5.76 -5.63 -10.07
N ALA A 31 6.12 -4.40 -10.42
CA ALA A 31 6.84 -4.13 -11.66
C ALA A 31 8.22 -4.80 -11.67
N GLY A 32 8.49 -5.56 -12.73
CA GLY A 32 9.78 -6.18 -12.94
C GLY A 32 10.13 -7.31 -11.98
N ARG A 33 9.17 -7.83 -11.20
CA ARG A 33 9.42 -8.95 -10.28
C ARG A 33 8.15 -9.69 -9.94
N ASP A 34 8.32 -10.85 -9.31
CA ASP A 34 7.19 -11.65 -8.85
C ASP A 34 6.51 -11.00 -7.65
N GLY A 35 5.27 -11.37 -7.46
CA GLY A 35 4.49 -10.94 -6.32
C GLY A 35 3.41 -9.95 -6.68
N TRP A 36 2.35 -10.02 -5.90
CA TRP A 36 1.18 -9.18 -6.03
C TRP A 36 0.86 -8.56 -4.68
N GLN A 37 0.38 -7.34 -4.69
CA GLN A 37 0.06 -6.65 -3.44
C GLN A 37 -0.95 -5.53 -3.66
N PHE A 38 -1.50 -5.02 -2.55
CA PHE A 38 -2.24 -3.77 -2.54
C PHE A 38 -1.24 -2.60 -2.70
N PRO A 39 -1.69 -1.47 -3.26
CA PRO A 39 -0.87 -0.25 -3.24
C PRO A 39 -0.50 0.11 -1.80
N GLN A 40 0.75 0.49 -1.60
CA GLN A 40 1.25 0.91 -0.31
C GLN A 40 2.50 1.76 -0.48
N GLY A 41 2.78 2.59 0.48
CA GLY A 41 3.97 3.41 0.43
C GLY A 41 4.28 4.09 1.75
N GLY A 42 5.50 4.59 1.86
CA GLY A 42 5.99 5.22 3.08
C GLY A 42 5.38 6.59 3.34
N ILE A 43 5.25 6.92 4.60
CA ILE A 43 4.86 8.26 5.05
C ILE A 43 6.14 9.06 5.23
N ARG A 44 6.16 10.28 4.69
CA ARG A 44 7.30 11.18 4.84
C ARG A 44 7.27 11.86 6.20
N PRO A 45 8.42 12.27 6.75
CA PRO A 45 8.44 13.04 7.99
C PRO A 45 7.56 14.29 7.88
N GLY A 46 6.69 14.49 8.86
CA GLY A 46 5.77 15.64 8.88
C GLY A 46 4.53 15.50 8.00
N GLU A 47 4.40 14.43 7.25
CA GLU A 47 3.25 14.19 6.38
C GLU A 47 2.15 13.47 7.17
N ALA A 48 0.89 13.92 7.04
CA ALA A 48 -0.23 13.22 7.63
C ALA A 48 -0.50 11.91 6.87
N PRO A 49 -0.92 10.84 7.56
CA PRO A 49 -1.20 9.56 6.89
C PRO A 49 -2.17 9.66 5.72
N GLU A 50 -3.24 10.44 5.83
CA GLU A 50 -4.20 10.59 4.74
C GLU A 50 -3.59 11.29 3.52
N ASP A 51 -2.73 12.27 3.73
CA ASP A 51 -2.03 12.96 2.65
C ASP A 51 -1.05 12.00 1.96
N ALA A 52 -0.37 11.16 2.73
CA ALA A 52 0.50 10.12 2.19
C ALA A 52 -0.31 9.14 1.35
N MET A 53 -1.48 8.76 1.81
CA MET A 53 -2.36 7.84 1.08
C MET A 53 -2.74 8.43 -0.28
N PHE A 54 -3.18 9.68 -0.35
CA PHE A 54 -3.53 10.30 -1.62
C PHE A 54 -2.32 10.50 -2.54
N ARG A 55 -1.16 10.80 -1.97
CA ARG A 55 0.07 10.91 -2.74
C ARG A 55 0.44 9.57 -3.38
N GLU A 56 0.41 8.49 -2.60
CA GLU A 56 0.71 7.15 -3.11
C GLU A 56 -0.33 6.68 -4.12
N LEU A 57 -1.60 7.03 -3.91
CA LEU A 57 -2.67 6.74 -4.86
C LEU A 57 -2.35 7.34 -6.23
N ALA A 58 -1.90 8.59 -6.26
CA ALA A 58 -1.53 9.25 -7.50
C ALA A 58 -0.27 8.65 -8.12
N GLU A 59 0.76 8.39 -7.30
CA GLU A 59 2.03 7.87 -7.79
C GLU A 59 1.93 6.44 -8.32
N GLU A 60 1.20 5.58 -7.63
CA GLU A 60 1.17 4.16 -7.97
C GLU A 60 0.10 3.78 -8.98
N ILE A 61 -1.09 4.38 -8.90
CA ILE A 61 -2.21 4.01 -9.78
C ILE A 61 -2.87 5.18 -10.48
N GLY A 62 -2.32 6.39 -10.35
CA GLY A 62 -2.69 7.53 -11.16
C GLY A 62 -4.03 8.17 -10.86
N LEU A 63 -4.61 7.91 -9.71
CA LEU A 63 -5.90 8.46 -9.33
C LEU A 63 -5.75 9.70 -8.46
N THR A 64 -6.72 10.62 -8.57
CA THR A 64 -6.81 11.82 -7.75
C THR A 64 -7.88 11.64 -6.67
N PRO A 65 -7.93 12.54 -5.66
CA PRO A 65 -9.00 12.46 -4.66
C PRO A 65 -10.41 12.50 -5.24
N ASP A 66 -10.60 13.14 -6.40
CA ASP A 66 -11.91 13.22 -7.06
C ASP A 66 -12.33 11.91 -7.72
N ASP A 67 -11.39 10.99 -7.92
CA ASP A 67 -11.66 9.71 -8.56
C ASP A 67 -12.15 8.64 -7.59
N VAL A 68 -12.10 8.91 -6.29
CA VAL A 68 -12.39 7.92 -5.26
C VAL A 68 -13.26 8.51 -4.13
N GLU A 69 -13.92 7.60 -3.41
CA GLU A 69 -14.61 7.91 -2.17
C GLU A 69 -13.91 7.20 -1.03
N LEU A 70 -13.57 7.93 0.02
CA LEU A 70 -13.01 7.32 1.22
C LEU A 70 -14.14 6.66 2.00
N VAL A 71 -14.13 5.34 2.08
CA VAL A 71 -15.17 4.54 2.72
C VAL A 71 -14.83 4.27 4.19
N GLY A 72 -13.57 4.03 4.50
CA GLY A 72 -13.14 3.77 5.86
C GLY A 72 -11.64 3.66 5.98
N HIS A 73 -11.18 3.55 7.21
CA HIS A 73 -9.75 3.39 7.49
C HIS A 73 -9.56 2.71 8.85
N THR A 74 -8.36 2.15 9.06
CA THR A 74 -8.00 1.62 10.37
C THR A 74 -7.73 2.77 11.33
N ARG A 75 -8.10 2.58 12.59
CA ARG A 75 -7.87 3.60 13.64
C ARG A 75 -6.45 3.57 14.13
N ASP A 76 -5.89 2.36 14.30
CA ASP A 76 -4.58 2.16 14.88
C ASP A 76 -3.58 1.72 13.85
N TRP A 77 -2.30 1.79 14.24
CA TRP A 77 -1.23 1.26 13.44
C TRP A 77 -1.24 -0.26 13.51
N LEU A 78 -1.21 -0.92 12.33
CA LEU A 78 -1.04 -2.36 12.23
C LEU A 78 0.44 -2.63 11.96
N ARG A 79 1.07 -3.44 12.80
CA ARG A 79 2.51 -3.68 12.73
C ARG A 79 2.82 -5.08 12.23
N TYR A 80 3.88 -5.20 11.46
CA TYR A 80 4.49 -6.50 11.19
C TYR A 80 6.01 -6.34 11.17
N ARG A 81 6.70 -7.41 11.59
CA ARG A 81 8.16 -7.43 11.59
C ARG A 81 8.66 -8.09 10.32
N LEU A 82 9.74 -7.56 9.77
CA LEU A 82 10.42 -8.21 8.66
C LEU A 82 11.13 -9.46 9.18
N PRO A 83 11.10 -10.58 8.43
CA PRO A 83 12.00 -11.70 8.72
C PRO A 83 13.44 -11.21 8.73
N ARG A 84 14.28 -11.84 9.56
CA ARG A 84 15.68 -11.41 9.74
C ARG A 84 16.41 -11.17 8.43
N ARG A 85 16.19 -12.03 7.45
CA ARG A 85 16.86 -11.94 6.13
C ARG A 85 16.49 -10.70 5.33
N TYR A 86 15.37 -10.04 5.66
CA TYR A 86 14.92 -8.82 4.99
C TYR A 86 15.32 -7.55 5.73
N VAL A 87 15.91 -7.67 6.93
CA VAL A 87 16.36 -6.52 7.70
C VAL A 87 17.72 -6.08 7.20
N ARG A 88 17.83 -4.81 6.80
CA ARG A 88 19.10 -4.22 6.39
C ARG A 88 19.85 -3.75 7.63
N ARG A 89 20.79 -4.56 8.12
CA ARG A 89 21.48 -4.29 9.38
C ARG A 89 22.36 -3.06 9.37
N ASN A 90 22.80 -2.61 8.20
CA ASN A 90 23.67 -1.45 8.06
C ASN A 90 22.88 -0.14 7.88
N SER A 91 21.55 -0.18 7.92
CA SER A 91 20.70 1.00 7.80
C SER A 91 20.73 1.84 9.07
N GLN A 92 20.69 3.15 8.90
CA GLN A 92 20.60 4.11 10.00
C GLN A 92 19.41 5.04 9.76
N PRO A 93 18.33 5.00 10.56
CA PRO A 93 18.06 4.08 11.66
C PRO A 93 17.72 2.66 11.19
N LEU A 94 17.87 1.70 12.08
CA LEU A 94 17.56 0.31 11.79
C LEU A 94 16.05 0.11 11.64
N CYS A 95 15.62 -0.49 10.53
CA CYS A 95 14.22 -0.81 10.27
C CYS A 95 13.99 -2.30 10.49
N ILE A 96 13.18 -2.65 11.49
CA ILE A 96 12.85 -4.05 11.81
C ILE A 96 11.48 -4.49 11.31
N GLY A 97 10.68 -3.55 10.81
CA GLY A 97 9.34 -3.85 10.33
C GLY A 97 8.64 -2.61 9.85
N GLN A 98 7.35 -2.76 9.60
CA GLN A 98 6.50 -1.64 9.18
C GLN A 98 5.30 -1.51 10.09
N LYS A 99 4.82 -0.29 10.28
CA LYS A 99 3.53 -0.02 10.89
C LYS A 99 2.67 0.66 9.83
N GLN A 100 1.44 0.21 9.69
CA GLN A 100 0.59 0.62 8.59
C GLN A 100 -0.77 1.11 9.05
N ARG A 101 -1.26 2.14 8.36
CA ARG A 101 -2.66 2.52 8.38
C ARG A 101 -3.24 2.21 7.03
N TRP A 102 -4.41 1.56 7.02
CA TRP A 102 -5.07 1.11 5.80
C TRP A 102 -6.30 1.95 5.53
N TYR A 103 -6.51 2.25 4.25
CA TYR A 103 -7.64 3.04 3.78
C TYR A 103 -8.43 2.25 2.76
N LEU A 104 -9.75 2.21 2.94
CA LEU A 104 -10.66 1.59 1.99
C LEU A 104 -11.26 2.68 1.12
N LEU A 105 -11.00 2.60 -0.17
CA LEU A 105 -11.49 3.56 -1.17
C LEU A 105 -12.39 2.86 -2.16
N ARG A 106 -13.37 3.58 -2.69
CA ARG A 106 -14.21 3.11 -3.78
C ARG A 106 -13.95 3.95 -5.02
N LEU A 107 -13.70 3.29 -6.14
CA LEU A 107 -13.49 3.96 -7.42
C LEU A 107 -14.83 4.53 -7.91
N LEU A 108 -14.86 5.83 -8.20
CA LEU A 108 -16.07 6.52 -8.62
C LEU A 108 -16.22 6.60 -10.14
N GLY A 109 -15.11 6.47 -10.87
CA GLY A 109 -15.11 6.57 -12.32
C GLY A 109 -14.76 5.23 -12.98
N PRO A 110 -14.50 5.25 -14.29
CA PRO A 110 -14.14 4.05 -15.03
C PRO A 110 -12.73 3.60 -14.68
N GLU A 111 -12.48 2.28 -14.80
CA GLU A 111 -11.14 1.72 -14.56
C GLU A 111 -10.10 2.21 -15.56
N SER A 112 -10.55 2.79 -16.68
CA SER A 112 -9.64 3.39 -17.67
C SER A 112 -8.86 4.59 -17.12
N ARG A 113 -9.25 5.11 -15.96
CA ARG A 113 -8.50 6.18 -15.30
C ARG A 113 -7.27 5.70 -14.56
N LEU A 114 -7.14 4.40 -14.33
CA LEU A 114 -5.94 3.83 -13.69
C LEU A 114 -4.72 4.02 -14.58
N ARG A 115 -3.64 4.51 -14.00
CA ARG A 115 -2.39 4.74 -14.70
C ARG A 115 -1.20 4.32 -13.84
N PHE A 116 -0.22 3.68 -14.47
CA PHE A 116 0.95 3.14 -13.78
C PHE A 116 2.26 3.80 -14.23
N ASP A 117 2.16 4.79 -15.11
CA ASP A 117 3.31 5.45 -15.74
C ASP A 117 3.52 6.89 -15.26
N THR A 118 2.97 7.23 -14.09
CA THR A 118 3.07 8.59 -13.55
C THR A 118 4.41 8.90 -12.92
N THR A 119 5.24 7.88 -12.69
CA THR A 119 6.60 8.04 -12.15
C THR A 119 7.60 7.28 -13.02
N PRO A 120 8.91 7.64 -12.95
CA PRO A 120 9.95 6.93 -13.68
C PRO A 120 10.14 5.47 -13.26
N LYS A 121 9.76 5.13 -12.03
CA LYS A 121 9.86 3.77 -11.49
C LYS A 121 8.49 3.31 -11.01
N PRO A 122 7.63 2.80 -11.93
CA PRO A 122 6.30 2.37 -11.52
C PRO A 122 6.36 1.19 -10.55
N GLU A 123 5.47 1.20 -9.56
CA GLU A 123 5.34 0.12 -8.58
C GLU A 123 4.72 -1.12 -9.22
N PHE A 124 3.76 -0.92 -10.15
CA PHE A 124 3.03 -1.99 -10.79
C PHE A 124 3.19 -1.94 -12.31
N ASP A 125 3.29 -3.11 -12.93
CA ASP A 125 3.28 -3.24 -14.39
C ASP A 125 2.10 -4.05 -14.90
N ARG A 126 1.29 -4.59 -13.99
CA ARG A 126 0.06 -5.33 -14.29
C ARG A 126 -0.89 -5.25 -13.11
N TRP A 127 -2.15 -5.54 -13.33
CA TRP A 127 -3.17 -5.48 -12.28
C TRP A 127 -4.41 -6.27 -12.67
N ARG A 128 -5.25 -6.56 -11.67
CA ARG A 128 -6.55 -7.17 -11.89
C ARG A 128 -7.48 -6.88 -10.72
N TRP A 129 -8.77 -7.09 -10.94
CA TRP A 129 -9.78 -7.08 -9.89
C TRP A 129 -9.89 -8.47 -9.31
N VAL A 130 -9.90 -8.59 -7.98
CA VAL A 130 -9.96 -9.88 -7.30
C VAL A 130 -11.06 -9.87 -6.23
N ASP A 131 -11.51 -11.07 -5.84
CA ASP A 131 -12.44 -11.22 -4.74
C ASP A 131 -11.80 -10.78 -3.43
N TYR A 132 -12.63 -10.39 -2.46
CA TYR A 132 -12.20 -9.86 -1.17
C TYR A 132 -11.18 -10.76 -0.45
N TRP A 133 -11.37 -12.08 -0.49
CA TRP A 133 -10.48 -13.01 0.23
C TRP A 133 -9.24 -13.43 -0.53
N PHE A 134 -9.16 -13.12 -1.81
CA PHE A 134 -8.05 -13.53 -2.67
C PHE A 134 -6.68 -13.00 -2.17
N PRO A 135 -6.55 -11.73 -1.76
CA PRO A 135 -5.26 -11.21 -1.32
C PRO A 135 -4.68 -11.93 -0.11
N LEU A 136 -5.53 -12.35 0.83
CA LEU A 136 -5.08 -13.06 2.02
C LEU A 136 -4.35 -14.34 1.69
N LYS A 137 -4.76 -15.04 0.63
CA LYS A 137 -4.16 -16.30 0.20
C LYS A 137 -2.89 -16.11 -0.64
N ASN A 138 -2.73 -14.97 -1.28
CA ASN A 138 -1.73 -14.75 -2.33
C ASN A 138 -0.71 -13.66 -2.02
N VAL A 139 -0.76 -13.08 -0.84
CA VAL A 139 0.22 -12.09 -0.39
C VAL A 139 1.44 -12.79 0.19
N ILE A 140 2.59 -12.09 0.18
CA ILE A 140 3.80 -12.60 0.82
C ILE A 140 3.51 -12.92 2.30
N TYR A 141 4.01 -14.06 2.79
CA TYR A 141 3.55 -14.69 4.03
C TYR A 141 3.60 -13.78 5.28
N PHE A 142 4.60 -12.93 5.40
CA PHE A 142 4.73 -12.11 6.60
C PHE A 142 3.71 -10.95 6.66
N LYS A 143 2.97 -10.69 5.57
CA LYS A 143 1.90 -9.68 5.54
C LYS A 143 0.51 -10.25 5.84
N ARG A 144 0.35 -11.58 5.85
CA ARG A 144 -0.96 -12.22 6.03
C ARG A 144 -1.67 -11.78 7.30
N ARG A 145 -0.93 -11.62 8.38
CA ARG A 145 -1.49 -11.21 9.66
C ARG A 145 -2.13 -9.81 9.58
N VAL A 146 -1.49 -8.90 8.87
CA VAL A 146 -2.02 -7.55 8.64
C VAL A 146 -3.28 -7.62 7.78
N TYR A 147 -3.25 -8.39 6.70
CA TYR A 147 -4.38 -8.48 5.77
C TYR A 147 -5.63 -9.13 6.37
N ARG A 148 -5.49 -9.91 7.44
CA ARG A 148 -6.65 -10.48 8.14
C ARG A 148 -7.46 -9.45 8.92
N ARG A 149 -6.91 -8.27 9.14
CA ARG A 149 -7.59 -7.19 9.85
C ARG A 149 -8.30 -6.21 8.89
#